data_318d626a21dec7880b534dfdb03cf683
#
_entry.id   318d626a21dec7880b534dfdb03cf683
#
_cell.length_a   1.000
_cell.length_b   1.000
_cell.length_c   1.000
_cell.angle_alpha   90.00
_cell.angle_beta   90.00
_cell.angle_gamma   90.00
#
_symmetry.space_group_name_H-M   'P 1'
#
loop_
_entity.id
_entity.type
_entity.pdbx_description
1 polymer ?
#
loop_
_entity_poly.entity_id
_entity_poly.type
_entity_poly.pdbx_seq_one_letter_code
_entity_poly.pdbx_strand_id
1 'polypeptide(L)'
;MKIYLVRHGESKSNYDNKYGEPYFCGQLNVPLTEQGTESAQALVNYFTNKNIDHVYVSSLLRTQQTYEAIFPYNIPTTFTDLLKERSLGVFEGKYKKEVSQDETFYKYFNDDNFKDFRHSFTQKAPEGESYQDVFDRVATFFNSIVDPNADQIVIVAHQVVIRCIFVYLE
;
A
#
# COMPACT_ATOMS: atom_id res chain seq x y z
N MET A 1 -2.29 -17.85 14.80
CA MET A 1 -1.39 -16.84 14.16
C MET A 1 -1.75 -15.43 14.61
N LYS A 2 -0.77 -14.61 14.98
CA LYS A 2 -0.93 -13.18 15.26
C LYS A 2 -0.34 -12.36 14.12
N ILE A 3 -1.10 -11.41 13.58
CA ILE A 3 -0.70 -10.59 12.43
C ILE A 3 -0.56 -9.14 12.88
N TYR A 4 0.60 -8.55 12.66
CA TYR A 4 0.86 -7.13 12.84
C TYR A 4 0.81 -6.45 11.46
N LEU A 5 -0.10 -5.51 11.30
CA LEU A 5 -0.22 -4.73 10.07
C LEU A 5 0.48 -3.38 10.22
N VAL A 6 1.43 -3.11 9.37
CA VAL A 6 2.21 -1.86 9.35
C VAL A 6 1.97 -1.17 8.01
N ARG A 7 1.42 0.04 8.07
CA ARG A 7 1.41 0.93 6.90
C ARG A 7 2.77 1.61 6.78
N HIS A 8 3.26 1.78 5.55
CA HIS A 8 4.50 2.52 5.30
C HIS A 8 4.48 3.91 5.94
N GLY A 9 5.65 4.43 6.33
CA GLY A 9 5.86 5.79 6.82
C GLY A 9 5.43 6.85 5.80
N GLU A 10 5.42 8.12 6.20
CA GLU A 10 5.10 9.21 5.28
C GLU A 10 6.02 9.16 4.05
N SER A 11 5.43 9.05 2.86
CA SER A 11 6.17 9.08 1.59
C SER A 11 6.21 10.49 1.01
N LYS A 12 7.13 10.71 0.07
CA LYS A 12 7.20 11.96 -0.71
C LYS A 12 5.83 12.30 -1.33
N SER A 13 5.10 11.29 -1.83
CA SER A 13 3.75 11.49 -2.37
C SER A 13 2.74 11.92 -1.29
N ASN A 14 2.82 11.38 -0.08
CA ASN A 14 1.94 11.82 1.01
C ASN A 14 2.18 13.29 1.34
N TYR A 15 3.45 13.69 1.44
CA TYR A 15 3.84 15.07 1.68
C TYR A 15 3.36 16.01 0.58
N ASP A 16 3.64 15.68 -0.70
CA ASP A 16 3.25 16.51 -1.84
C ASP A 16 1.73 16.62 -1.98
N ASN A 17 0.98 15.56 -1.71
CA ASN A 17 -0.49 15.60 -1.73
C ASN A 17 -1.10 16.42 -0.59
N LYS A 18 -0.35 16.69 0.47
CA LYS A 18 -0.80 17.49 1.63
C LYS A 18 -0.37 18.95 1.52
N TYR A 19 0.84 19.22 1.09
CA TYR A 19 1.46 20.54 1.14
C TYR A 19 1.81 21.13 -0.22
N GLY A 20 1.85 20.33 -1.27
CA GLY A 20 2.19 20.71 -2.63
C GLY A 20 1.02 20.54 -3.60
N GLU A 21 1.33 20.25 -4.86
CA GLU A 21 0.34 19.97 -5.88
C GLU A 21 -0.03 18.47 -5.88
N PRO A 22 -1.32 18.14 -5.62
CA PRO A 22 -1.74 16.75 -5.50
C PRO A 22 -1.67 15.98 -6.82
N TYR A 23 -1.10 14.78 -6.77
CA TYR A 23 -1.05 13.84 -7.89
C TYR A 23 -1.49 12.43 -7.51
N PHE A 24 -1.73 11.59 -8.50
CA PHE A 24 -2.08 10.18 -8.32
C PHE A 24 -0.81 9.34 -8.17
N CYS A 25 -0.59 8.78 -6.99
CA CYS A 25 0.61 8.00 -6.71
C CYS A 25 0.48 6.53 -7.14
N GLY A 26 -0.58 5.83 -6.70
CA GLY A 26 -0.75 4.40 -6.96
C GLY A 26 0.50 3.58 -6.64
N GLN A 27 1.02 2.90 -7.65
CA GLN A 27 2.20 2.04 -7.56
C GLN A 27 3.51 2.72 -7.94
N LEU A 28 3.54 4.04 -8.10
CA LEU A 28 4.80 4.76 -8.32
C LEU A 28 5.79 4.49 -7.20
N ASN A 29 7.05 4.36 -7.59
CA ASN A 29 8.14 4.01 -6.69
C ASN A 29 8.73 5.25 -6.03
N VAL A 30 7.99 5.84 -5.08
CA VAL A 30 8.37 7.06 -4.34
C VAL A 30 9.00 6.71 -2.99
N PRO A 31 10.03 7.47 -2.54
CA PRO A 31 10.70 7.22 -1.25
C PRO A 31 9.87 7.76 -0.07
N LEU A 32 10.28 7.36 1.13
CA LEU A 32 9.86 8.00 2.38
C LEU A 32 10.42 9.43 2.46
N THR A 33 9.73 10.26 3.25
CA THR A 33 10.33 11.51 3.78
C THR A 33 11.23 11.17 4.98
N GLU A 34 12.04 12.14 5.43
CA GLU A 34 12.80 12.01 6.66
C GLU A 34 11.88 11.71 7.86
N GLN A 35 10.79 12.47 7.99
CA GLN A 35 9.77 12.25 9.01
C GLN A 35 9.13 10.85 8.92
N GLY A 36 8.91 10.33 7.71
CA GLY A 36 8.40 8.98 7.50
C GLY A 36 9.39 7.91 7.97
N THR A 37 10.68 8.14 7.75
CA THR A 37 11.76 7.25 8.22
C THR A 37 11.88 7.28 9.75
N GLU A 38 11.87 8.45 10.37
CA GLU A 38 11.90 8.61 11.84
C GLU A 38 10.70 7.94 12.52
N SER A 39 9.50 8.12 11.94
CA SER A 39 8.28 7.49 12.44
C SER A 39 8.34 5.95 12.38
N ALA A 40 8.96 5.41 11.34
CA ALA A 40 9.20 3.96 11.22
C ALA A 40 10.23 3.48 12.26
N GLN A 41 11.33 4.20 12.44
CA GLN A 41 12.36 3.89 13.44
C GLN A 41 11.82 3.86 14.86
N ALA A 42 10.82 4.66 15.19
CA ALA A 42 10.17 4.65 16.50
C ALA A 42 9.53 3.30 16.86
N LEU A 43 9.27 2.44 15.86
CA LEU A 43 8.71 1.09 16.06
C LEU A 43 9.77 0.01 16.36
N VAL A 44 11.06 0.31 16.24
CA VAL A 44 12.15 -0.65 16.48
C VAL A 44 11.99 -1.30 17.86
N ASN A 45 11.88 -0.51 18.92
CA ASN A 45 11.76 -1.02 20.29
C ASN A 45 10.48 -1.84 20.51
N TYR A 46 9.40 -1.52 19.78
CA TYR A 46 8.15 -2.28 19.87
C TYR A 46 8.33 -3.71 19.33
N PHE A 47 9.08 -3.86 18.23
CA PHE A 47 9.28 -5.17 17.58
C PHE A 47 10.47 -5.96 18.13
N THR A 48 11.50 -5.32 18.67
CA THR A 48 12.71 -6.00 19.21
C THR A 48 12.39 -7.07 20.27
N ASN A 49 11.32 -6.84 21.05
CA ASN A 49 10.93 -7.77 22.13
C ASN A 49 9.83 -8.75 21.68
N LYS A 50 9.60 -8.91 20.40
CA LYS A 50 8.59 -9.84 19.87
C LYS A 50 9.25 -10.97 19.09
N ASN A 51 8.72 -12.17 19.25
CA ASN A 51 9.13 -13.33 18.48
C ASN A 51 8.42 -13.31 17.13
N ILE A 52 8.93 -12.51 16.18
CA ILE A 52 8.39 -12.45 14.83
C ILE A 52 9.02 -13.56 13.99
N ASP A 53 8.19 -14.44 13.45
CA ASP A 53 8.65 -15.57 12.64
C ASP A 53 8.97 -15.12 11.21
N HIS A 54 8.19 -14.20 10.66
CA HIS A 54 8.36 -13.74 9.29
C HIS A 54 7.83 -12.31 9.07
N VAL A 55 8.49 -11.57 8.18
CA VAL A 55 8.01 -10.26 7.71
C VAL A 55 7.69 -10.34 6.22
N TYR A 56 6.48 -9.99 5.85
CA TYR A 56 6.04 -9.86 4.46
C TYR A 56 5.98 -8.40 4.09
N VAL A 57 6.63 -8.01 3.00
CA VAL A 57 6.80 -6.61 2.62
C VAL A 57 6.35 -6.40 1.18
N SER A 58 5.56 -5.36 0.94
CA SER A 58 5.30 -4.91 -0.43
C SER A 58 6.60 -4.53 -1.13
N SER A 59 6.73 -4.85 -2.41
CA SER A 59 7.93 -4.55 -3.21
C SER A 59 8.10 -3.07 -3.58
N LEU A 60 7.18 -2.16 -3.18
CA LEU A 60 7.35 -0.73 -3.43
C LEU A 60 8.37 -0.09 -2.46
N LEU A 61 9.16 0.86 -2.97
CA LEU A 61 10.28 1.47 -2.25
C LEU A 61 9.92 1.97 -0.85
N ARG A 62 8.81 2.71 -0.70
CA ARG A 62 8.37 3.25 0.60
C ARG A 62 8.09 2.19 1.66
N THR A 63 7.65 0.99 1.26
CA THR A 63 7.44 -0.13 2.18
C THR A 63 8.75 -0.86 2.50
N GLN A 64 9.66 -0.97 1.55
CA GLN A 64 11.01 -1.50 1.78
C GLN A 64 11.77 -0.62 2.77
N GLN A 65 11.79 0.70 2.55
CA GLN A 65 12.44 1.66 3.47
C GLN A 65 11.78 1.66 4.86
N THR A 66 10.47 1.49 4.95
CA THR A 66 9.79 1.32 6.23
C THR A 66 10.24 0.07 6.95
N TYR A 67 10.32 -1.07 6.25
CA TYR A 67 10.84 -2.33 6.78
C TYR A 67 12.28 -2.18 7.28
N GLU A 68 13.18 -1.64 6.47
CA GLU A 68 14.59 -1.42 6.80
C GLU A 68 14.76 -0.54 8.06
N ALA A 69 13.90 0.47 8.22
CA ALA A 69 13.90 1.37 9.38
C ALA A 69 13.42 0.67 10.66
N ILE A 70 12.45 -0.26 10.57
CA ILE A 70 11.90 -0.98 11.73
C ILE A 70 12.78 -2.16 12.15
N PHE A 71 13.35 -2.89 11.18
CA PHE A 71 14.08 -4.14 11.40
C PHE A 71 15.57 -4.02 11.00
N PRO A 72 16.40 -3.33 11.79
CA PRO A 72 17.84 -3.20 11.51
C PRO A 72 18.64 -4.47 11.78
N TYR A 73 17.96 -5.60 11.99
CA TYR A 73 18.51 -6.92 12.28
C TYR A 73 17.96 -7.97 11.31
N ASN A 74 18.67 -9.07 11.18
CA ASN A 74 18.27 -10.14 10.27
C ASN A 74 17.01 -10.86 10.79
N ILE A 75 15.98 -10.92 9.95
CA ILE A 75 14.71 -11.59 10.20
C ILE A 75 14.22 -12.23 8.89
N PRO A 76 13.63 -13.44 8.91
CA PRO A 76 13.06 -14.02 7.68
C PRO A 76 12.07 -13.06 7.01
N THR A 77 12.33 -12.73 5.75
CA THR A 77 11.54 -11.70 5.03
C THR A 77 11.23 -12.10 3.60
N THR A 78 10.02 -11.83 3.16
CA THR A 78 9.59 -12.00 1.77
C THR A 78 9.05 -10.69 1.21
N PHE A 79 9.65 -10.21 0.12
CA PHE A 79 9.13 -9.10 -0.68
C PHE A 79 8.19 -9.63 -1.76
N THR A 80 7.02 -9.02 -1.91
CA THR A 80 6.01 -9.51 -2.87
C THR A 80 5.20 -8.40 -3.51
N ASP A 81 4.92 -8.57 -4.80
CA ASP A 81 4.05 -7.69 -5.58
C ASP A 81 2.56 -7.82 -5.18
N LEU A 82 2.18 -8.94 -4.56
CA LEU A 82 0.81 -9.15 -4.09
C LEU A 82 0.38 -8.15 -2.99
N LEU A 83 1.34 -7.49 -2.35
CA LEU A 83 1.11 -6.46 -1.33
C LEU A 83 1.29 -5.02 -1.85
N LYS A 84 1.55 -4.79 -3.16
CA LYS A 84 1.63 -3.44 -3.73
C LYS A 84 0.33 -2.66 -3.48
N GLU A 85 0.43 -1.33 -3.40
CA GLU A 85 -0.76 -0.47 -3.32
C GLU A 85 -1.65 -0.66 -4.56
N ARG A 86 -2.92 -0.29 -4.45
CA ARG A 86 -3.84 -0.33 -5.57
C ARG A 86 -3.31 0.50 -6.74
N SER A 87 -3.25 -0.10 -7.92
CA SER A 87 -2.88 0.62 -9.13
C SER A 87 -3.97 1.63 -9.52
N LEU A 88 -3.54 2.82 -9.90
CA LEU A 88 -4.38 3.85 -10.49
C LEU A 88 -4.19 3.97 -12.02
N GLY A 89 -3.48 3.00 -12.62
CA GLY A 89 -3.33 2.84 -14.06
C GLY A 89 -2.81 4.11 -14.73
N VAL A 90 -3.52 4.56 -15.78
CA VAL A 90 -3.09 5.72 -16.58
C VAL A 90 -3.05 7.04 -15.82
N PHE A 91 -3.60 7.12 -14.61
CA PHE A 91 -3.54 8.32 -13.78
C PHE A 91 -2.25 8.45 -12.98
N GLU A 92 -1.50 7.37 -12.79
CA GLU A 92 -0.28 7.42 -11.98
C GLU A 92 0.72 8.44 -12.51
N GLY A 93 1.23 9.27 -11.60
CA GLY A 93 2.17 10.35 -11.91
C GLY A 93 1.54 11.64 -12.44
N LYS A 94 0.25 11.63 -12.75
CA LYS A 94 -0.44 12.84 -13.26
C LYS A 94 -1.01 13.66 -12.12
N TYR A 95 -0.98 14.98 -12.28
CA TYR A 95 -1.62 15.89 -11.33
C TYR A 95 -3.15 15.75 -11.36
N LYS A 96 -3.78 15.74 -10.18
CA LYS A 96 -5.23 15.54 -10.08
C LYS A 96 -6.02 16.61 -10.81
N LYS A 97 -5.53 17.86 -10.78
CA LYS A 97 -6.14 18.97 -11.48
C LYS A 97 -6.12 18.80 -13.00
N GLU A 98 -4.98 18.38 -13.55
CA GLU A 98 -4.84 18.14 -14.99
C GLU A 98 -5.77 17.02 -15.46
N VAL A 99 -5.77 15.88 -14.75
CA VAL A 99 -6.63 14.74 -15.11
C VAL A 99 -8.11 15.11 -15.02
N SER A 100 -8.52 15.92 -14.02
CA SER A 100 -9.92 16.33 -13.86
C SER A 100 -10.41 17.32 -14.92
N GLN A 101 -9.49 18.01 -15.60
CA GLN A 101 -9.77 18.98 -16.67
C GLN A 101 -9.61 18.37 -18.07
N ASP A 102 -9.06 17.16 -18.18
CA ASP A 102 -8.87 16.47 -19.44
C ASP A 102 -10.20 15.86 -19.91
N GLU A 103 -10.68 16.26 -21.09
CA GLU A 103 -11.93 15.77 -21.68
C GLU A 103 -11.96 14.25 -21.84
N THR A 104 -10.80 13.62 -22.08
CA THR A 104 -10.66 12.15 -22.20
C THR A 104 -11.08 11.44 -20.91
N PHE A 105 -10.86 12.08 -19.75
CA PHE A 105 -11.10 11.50 -18.44
C PHE A 105 -12.29 12.12 -17.69
N TYR A 106 -13.03 13.04 -18.34
CA TYR A 106 -14.15 13.78 -17.76
C TYR A 106 -15.16 12.87 -17.02
N LYS A 107 -15.49 11.70 -17.58
CA LYS A 107 -16.43 10.76 -16.98
C LYS A 107 -16.03 10.26 -15.59
N TYR A 108 -14.72 10.11 -15.31
CA TYR A 108 -14.21 9.63 -14.01
C TYR A 108 -14.40 10.66 -12.88
N PHE A 109 -14.81 11.88 -13.20
CA PHE A 109 -15.02 12.94 -12.21
C PHE A 109 -16.47 13.45 -12.19
N ASN A 110 -17.23 13.19 -13.24
CA ASN A 110 -18.54 13.82 -13.46
C ASN A 110 -19.68 12.84 -13.74
N ASP A 111 -19.39 11.59 -14.12
CA ASP A 111 -20.41 10.56 -14.41
C ASP A 111 -20.59 9.65 -13.18
N ASP A 112 -21.83 9.49 -12.72
CA ASP A 112 -22.17 8.67 -11.55
C ASP A 112 -21.73 7.21 -11.67
N ASN A 113 -21.61 6.68 -12.90
CA ASN A 113 -21.15 5.32 -13.13
C ASN A 113 -19.63 5.15 -12.98
N PHE A 114 -18.85 6.24 -12.95
CA PHE A 114 -17.37 6.20 -12.94
C PHE A 114 -16.74 7.04 -11.82
N LYS A 115 -17.41 8.06 -11.31
CA LYS A 115 -16.83 9.04 -10.37
C LYS A 115 -16.32 8.44 -9.06
N ASP A 116 -16.84 7.27 -8.67
CA ASP A 116 -16.46 6.58 -7.45
C ASP A 116 -15.27 5.62 -7.61
N PHE A 117 -14.56 5.65 -8.75
CA PHE A 117 -13.44 4.74 -9.04
C PHE A 117 -12.38 4.67 -7.93
N ARG A 118 -12.29 5.72 -7.09
CA ARG A 118 -11.33 5.76 -5.97
C ARG A 118 -11.80 4.98 -4.75
N HIS A 119 -13.09 4.75 -4.59
CA HIS A 119 -13.69 4.15 -3.40
C HIS A 119 -14.62 2.98 -3.70
N SER A 120 -14.99 2.79 -4.96
CA SER A 120 -15.86 1.69 -5.37
C SER A 120 -15.15 0.34 -5.30
N PHE A 121 -15.94 -0.69 -5.01
CA PHE A 121 -15.46 -2.07 -5.01
C PHE A 121 -15.17 -2.58 -6.44
N THR A 122 -15.92 -2.11 -7.44
CA THR A 122 -15.83 -2.58 -8.83
C THR A 122 -15.34 -1.54 -9.83
N GLN A 123 -15.57 -0.24 -9.57
CA GLN A 123 -15.08 0.80 -10.47
C GLN A 123 -13.57 1.00 -10.29
N LYS A 124 -12.88 1.30 -11.39
CA LYS A 124 -11.43 1.51 -11.41
C LYS A 124 -11.00 2.55 -12.43
N ALA A 125 -9.83 3.13 -12.24
CA ALA A 125 -9.16 3.92 -13.25
C ALA A 125 -8.83 3.06 -14.49
N PRO A 126 -8.70 3.65 -15.69
CA PRO A 126 -8.28 2.90 -16.87
C PRO A 126 -6.93 2.20 -16.61
N GLU A 127 -6.84 0.91 -16.92
CA GLU A 127 -5.66 0.05 -16.67
C GLU A 127 -5.25 -0.06 -15.19
N GLY A 128 -6.11 0.40 -14.27
CA GLY A 128 -5.88 0.31 -12.83
C GLY A 128 -6.60 -0.86 -12.17
N GLU A 129 -6.57 -0.87 -10.84
CA GLU A 129 -7.24 -1.85 -9.99
C GLU A 129 -8.46 -1.27 -9.28
N SER A 130 -9.51 -2.08 -9.16
CA SER A 130 -10.60 -1.88 -8.21
C SER A 130 -10.23 -2.39 -6.81
N TYR A 131 -11.08 -2.19 -5.82
CA TYR A 131 -10.89 -2.84 -4.51
C TYR A 131 -11.03 -4.37 -4.61
N GLN A 132 -11.90 -4.89 -5.52
CA GLN A 132 -12.02 -6.32 -5.76
C GLN A 132 -10.71 -6.92 -6.29
N ASP A 133 -10.07 -6.26 -7.28
CA ASP A 133 -8.80 -6.74 -7.82
C ASP A 133 -7.72 -6.83 -6.72
N VAL A 134 -7.66 -5.84 -5.82
CA VAL A 134 -6.74 -5.86 -4.66
C VAL A 134 -7.10 -6.96 -3.67
N PHE A 135 -8.39 -7.15 -3.39
CA PHE A 135 -8.85 -8.21 -2.48
C PHE A 135 -8.47 -9.60 -3.01
N ASP A 136 -8.64 -9.85 -4.32
CA ASP A 136 -8.32 -11.14 -4.94
C ASP A 136 -6.82 -11.48 -4.84
N ARG A 137 -5.92 -10.46 -5.02
CA ARG A 137 -4.49 -10.70 -4.83
C ARG A 137 -4.09 -10.79 -3.35
N VAL A 138 -4.82 -10.16 -2.44
CA VAL A 138 -4.64 -10.37 -1.00
C VAL A 138 -5.03 -11.79 -0.61
N ALA A 139 -6.14 -12.33 -1.12
CA ALA A 139 -6.51 -13.72 -0.92
C ALA A 139 -5.45 -14.68 -1.47
N THR A 140 -4.91 -14.39 -2.67
CA THR A 140 -3.80 -15.15 -3.25
C THR A 140 -2.55 -15.12 -2.36
N PHE A 141 -2.22 -13.95 -1.79
CA PHE A 141 -1.09 -13.80 -0.85
C PHE A 141 -1.25 -14.72 0.37
N PHE A 142 -2.38 -14.71 1.03
CA PHE A 142 -2.61 -15.56 2.20
C PHE A 142 -2.63 -17.06 1.85
N ASN A 143 -3.18 -17.43 0.70
CA ASN A 143 -3.31 -18.84 0.31
C ASN A 143 -2.00 -19.44 -0.23
N SER A 144 -1.07 -18.61 -0.76
CA SER A 144 0.10 -19.12 -1.50
C SER A 144 1.45 -18.71 -0.93
N ILE A 145 1.51 -17.63 -0.12
CA ILE A 145 2.77 -17.05 0.35
C ILE A 145 2.92 -17.13 1.87
N VAL A 146 1.84 -16.92 2.62
CA VAL A 146 1.91 -16.91 4.10
C VAL A 146 2.11 -18.33 4.62
N ASP A 147 3.14 -18.52 5.47
CA ASP A 147 3.33 -19.79 6.18
C ASP A 147 2.21 -20.00 7.21
N PRO A 148 1.37 -21.03 7.04
CA PRO A 148 0.26 -21.31 7.95
C PRO A 148 0.73 -21.75 9.36
N ASN A 149 1.99 -22.15 9.52
CA ASN A 149 2.57 -22.59 10.80
C ASN A 149 3.23 -21.44 11.59
N ALA A 150 3.34 -20.26 11.02
CA ALA A 150 3.89 -19.10 11.72
C ALA A 150 2.96 -18.66 12.85
N ASP A 151 3.52 -18.37 14.03
CA ASP A 151 2.76 -17.87 15.19
C ASP A 151 2.56 -16.36 15.13
N GLN A 152 3.60 -15.61 14.73
CA GLN A 152 3.60 -14.15 14.67
C GLN A 152 4.25 -13.65 13.38
N ILE A 153 3.49 -12.91 12.59
CA ILE A 153 3.99 -12.29 11.35
C ILE A 153 3.76 -10.79 11.33
N VAL A 154 4.60 -10.09 10.57
CA VAL A 154 4.41 -8.67 10.26
C VAL A 154 4.13 -8.53 8.76
N ILE A 155 3.18 -7.69 8.39
CA ILE A 155 2.90 -7.33 7.00
C ILE A 155 3.09 -5.81 6.87
N VAL A 156 4.08 -5.40 6.05
CA VAL A 156 4.35 -3.98 5.75
C VAL A 156 3.77 -3.67 4.38
N ALA A 157 2.71 -2.87 4.37
CA ALA A 157 1.92 -2.64 3.16
C ALA A 157 1.35 -1.21 3.08
N HIS A 158 0.24 -1.05 2.39
CA HIS A 158 -0.40 0.21 2.00
C HIS A 158 -1.85 0.28 2.48
N GLN A 159 -2.44 1.47 2.39
CA GLN A 159 -3.75 1.72 2.97
C GLN A 159 -4.86 0.82 2.39
N VAL A 160 -4.95 0.70 1.06
CA VAL A 160 -6.02 -0.11 0.44
C VAL A 160 -5.79 -1.60 0.70
N VAL A 161 -4.53 -2.05 0.60
CA VAL A 161 -4.15 -3.43 0.90
C VAL A 161 -4.51 -3.81 2.33
N ILE A 162 -4.17 -2.96 3.31
CA ILE A 162 -4.49 -3.21 4.73
C ILE A 162 -6.01 -3.30 4.94
N ARG A 163 -6.82 -2.45 4.28
CA ARG A 163 -8.28 -2.55 4.33
C ARG A 163 -8.78 -3.88 3.76
N CYS A 164 -8.23 -4.32 2.62
CA CYS A 164 -8.58 -5.62 2.03
C CYS A 164 -8.15 -6.80 2.92
N ILE A 165 -7.01 -6.69 3.62
CA ILE A 165 -6.59 -7.69 4.61
C ILE A 165 -7.60 -7.80 5.76
N PHE A 166 -8.07 -6.68 6.30
CA PHE A 166 -9.11 -6.72 7.35
C PHE A 166 -10.36 -7.45 6.87
N VAL A 167 -10.86 -7.13 5.68
CA VAL A 167 -12.04 -7.81 5.11
C VAL A 167 -11.79 -9.31 4.85
N TYR A 168 -10.57 -9.69 4.48
CA TYR A 168 -10.21 -11.08 4.25
C TYR A 168 -10.18 -11.92 5.55
N LEU A 169 -9.81 -11.29 6.68
CA LEU A 169 -9.65 -11.96 7.97
C LEU A 169 -10.94 -12.00 8.82
N GLU A 170 -12.01 -11.28 8.43
CA GLU A 170 -13.32 -11.32 9.05
C GLU A 170 -14.11 -12.58 8.64
#